data_efb619f6d87808c5bd96685c619fa8e4
#
_entry.id   efb619f6d87808c5bd96685c619fa8e4
#
_cell.length_a   1.000
_cell.length_b   1.000
_cell.length_c   1.000
_cell.angle_alpha   90.00
_cell.angle_beta   90.00
_cell.angle_gamma   90.00
#
_symmetry.space_group_name_H-M   'P 1'
#
loop_
_entity.id
_entity.type
_entity.pdbx_description
1 polymer ?
#
loop_
_entity_poly.entity_id
_entity_poly.type
_entity_poly.pdbx_seq_one_letter_code
_entity_poly.pdbx_strand_id
1 'polypeptide(L)'
;MRILTLDEVPCHSWPYQSAAPRGGSQTVWFPLLRGTVDVLPDEVAALLVLSDLQGVAPHALQDGAVALLGEVLADELAILGELGELPLPGTVGVVLAGDLYSEANANVRGASGDVRAVWQAFAEHFRWVVGVAGNHDTFGGAREQVRFQQRPGIHLLDGEVVDLEGLRVGGVGGIIGNPDKAGRRGETDFLRQLDATLRETPDVLVLHQGPDVEGTRLRGSPVIRESVQRRANLLVVCGHAHWETPLATLPGGTQVLNVDSRAVLLERAKPSA
;
A
#
# COMPACT_ATOMS: atom_id res chain seq x y z
N MET A 1 5.29 11.76 -11.02
CA MET A 1 6.35 11.31 -10.07
C MET A 1 7.05 10.07 -10.62
N ARG A 2 8.38 9.98 -10.51
CA ARG A 2 9.18 8.82 -10.96
C ARG A 2 10.16 8.38 -9.87
N ILE A 3 10.29 7.07 -9.69
CA ILE A 3 11.34 6.47 -8.87
C ILE A 3 12.64 6.50 -9.67
N LEU A 4 13.70 7.05 -9.09
CA LEU A 4 15.03 7.18 -9.69
C LEU A 4 15.94 6.04 -9.23
N THR A 5 15.88 5.70 -7.94
CA THR A 5 16.62 4.58 -7.35
C THR A 5 15.73 3.79 -6.42
N LEU A 6 16.01 2.51 -6.26
CA LEU A 6 15.40 1.64 -5.27
C LEU A 6 16.48 0.67 -4.79
N ASP A 7 16.68 0.61 -3.46
CA ASP A 7 17.65 -0.26 -2.86
C ASP A 7 17.22 -1.74 -2.97
N GLU A 8 18.17 -2.63 -3.18
CA GLU A 8 17.94 -4.08 -3.21
C GLU A 8 17.98 -4.70 -1.80
N VAL A 9 18.68 -4.04 -0.88
CA VAL A 9 18.89 -4.52 0.50
C VAL A 9 18.02 -3.71 1.45
N PRO A 10 17.20 -4.37 2.29
CA PRO A 10 16.41 -3.68 3.29
C PRO A 10 17.27 -2.91 4.29
N CYS A 11 16.89 -1.68 4.61
CA CYS A 11 17.51 -0.90 5.67
C CYS A 11 17.04 -1.35 7.08
N HIS A 12 15.81 -1.85 7.18
CA HIS A 12 15.21 -2.46 8.37
C HIS A 12 14.38 -3.68 8.02
N SER A 13 14.14 -4.56 9.00
CA SER A 13 13.23 -5.69 8.86
C SER A 13 12.64 -6.07 10.21
N TRP A 14 11.35 -6.35 10.26
CA TRP A 14 10.63 -6.76 11.48
C TRP A 14 10.14 -8.19 11.38
N PRO A 15 10.33 -9.03 12.40
CA PRO A 15 9.74 -10.36 12.43
C PRO A 15 8.24 -10.27 12.72
N TYR A 16 7.46 -11.07 12.04
CA TYR A 16 6.01 -11.19 12.30
C TYR A 16 5.53 -12.62 12.07
N GLN A 17 4.35 -12.95 12.62
CA GLN A 17 3.69 -14.22 12.39
C GLN A 17 2.73 -14.11 11.22
N SER A 18 2.84 -14.99 10.25
CA SER A 18 1.96 -15.10 9.09
C SER A 18 1.52 -16.54 8.89
N ALA A 19 0.42 -16.74 8.16
CA ALA A 19 -0.10 -18.07 7.88
C ALA A 19 0.84 -18.87 6.98
N ALA A 20 1.23 -20.05 7.43
CA ALA A 20 2.10 -20.93 6.66
C ALA A 20 1.37 -21.57 5.47
N PRO A 21 2.04 -21.84 4.34
CA PRO A 21 1.42 -22.43 3.15
C PRO A 21 0.76 -23.80 3.35
N ARG A 22 1.23 -24.54 4.36
CA ARG A 22 0.75 -25.90 4.69
C ARG A 22 -0.12 -25.96 5.96
N GLY A 23 -0.60 -24.80 6.42
CA GLY A 23 -1.36 -24.64 7.66
C GLY A 23 -0.47 -24.30 8.86
N GLY A 24 -1.08 -23.74 9.90
CA GLY A 24 -0.39 -23.16 11.04
C GLY A 24 0.21 -21.77 10.73
N SER A 25 1.06 -21.29 11.62
CA SER A 25 1.76 -20.01 11.48
C SER A 25 3.26 -20.23 11.30
N GLN A 26 3.92 -19.22 10.72
CA GLN A 26 5.37 -19.16 10.56
C GLN A 26 5.87 -17.75 10.84
N THR A 27 7.12 -17.64 11.32
CA THR A 27 7.77 -16.34 11.42
C THR A 27 8.38 -15.98 10.07
N VAL A 28 8.06 -14.78 9.61
CA VAL A 28 8.64 -14.17 8.39
C VAL A 28 9.13 -12.77 8.72
N TRP A 29 9.89 -12.15 7.81
CA TRP A 29 10.45 -10.83 7.99
C TRP A 29 9.80 -9.84 7.03
N PHE A 30 9.32 -8.72 7.56
CA PHE A 30 8.75 -7.61 6.80
C PHE A 30 9.86 -6.59 6.51
N PRO A 31 10.32 -6.44 5.25
CA PRO A 31 11.42 -5.56 4.92
C PRO A 31 10.96 -4.12 4.67
N LEU A 32 11.81 -3.15 5.02
CA LEU A 32 11.76 -1.76 4.59
C LEU A 32 12.90 -1.48 3.63
N LEU A 33 12.57 -1.10 2.39
CA LEU A 33 13.52 -0.64 1.37
C LEU A 33 13.52 0.89 1.32
N ARG A 34 14.62 1.49 0.87
CA ARG A 34 14.68 2.92 0.54
C ARG A 34 14.77 3.12 -0.97
N GLY A 35 14.24 4.24 -1.42
CA GLY A 35 14.37 4.68 -2.80
C GLY A 35 14.30 6.19 -2.90
N THR A 36 14.60 6.71 -4.08
CA THR A 36 14.50 8.14 -4.36
C THR A 36 13.54 8.41 -5.51
N VAL A 37 12.87 9.56 -5.44
CA VAL A 37 11.98 10.07 -6.48
C VAL A 37 12.41 11.43 -6.99
N ASP A 38 11.99 11.77 -8.20
CA ASP A 38 12.28 13.05 -8.85
C ASP A 38 11.59 14.23 -8.18
N VAL A 39 10.37 14.03 -7.69
CA VAL A 39 9.54 15.11 -7.12
C VAL A 39 8.67 14.61 -5.96
N LEU A 40 8.58 15.40 -4.91
CA LEU A 40 7.61 15.34 -3.82
C LEU A 40 7.10 16.75 -3.53
N PRO A 41 5.92 16.93 -2.90
CA PRO A 41 5.50 18.21 -2.35
C PRO A 41 6.54 18.77 -1.37
N ASP A 42 6.66 20.10 -1.26
CA ASP A 42 7.69 20.72 -0.40
C ASP A 42 7.51 20.36 1.08
N GLU A 43 6.29 20.18 1.51
CA GLU A 43 5.91 19.81 2.88
C GLU A 43 6.08 18.30 3.20
N VAL A 44 6.37 17.47 2.18
CA VAL A 44 6.50 16.02 2.29
C VAL A 44 7.95 15.61 2.11
N ALA A 45 8.59 15.16 3.17
CA ALA A 45 9.96 14.69 3.15
C ALA A 45 10.09 13.32 2.48
N ALA A 46 9.08 12.44 2.67
CA ALA A 46 9.06 11.10 2.10
C ALA A 46 7.64 10.57 1.94
N LEU A 47 7.49 9.55 1.07
CA LEU A 47 6.32 8.68 1.01
C LEU A 47 6.71 7.30 1.56
N LEU A 48 5.95 6.82 2.54
CA LEU A 48 6.01 5.45 3.02
C LEU A 48 4.91 4.64 2.34
N VAL A 49 5.31 3.65 1.54
CA VAL A 49 4.39 2.88 0.70
C VAL A 49 4.41 1.42 1.13
N LEU A 50 3.26 0.81 1.45
CA LEU A 50 3.18 -0.56 1.95
C LEU A 50 1.85 -1.25 1.62
N SER A 51 1.86 -2.59 1.62
CA SER A 51 0.70 -3.44 1.34
C SER A 51 0.90 -4.84 1.93
N ASP A 52 -0.21 -5.61 1.97
CA ASP A 52 -0.20 -7.03 2.32
C ASP A 52 0.44 -7.30 3.70
N LEU A 53 0.00 -6.51 4.71
CA LEU A 53 0.42 -6.63 6.11
C LEU A 53 -0.31 -7.79 6.82
N GLN A 54 -0.54 -8.90 6.11
CA GLN A 54 -1.33 -10.04 6.57
C GLN A 54 -0.59 -10.86 7.63
N GLY A 55 -0.45 -10.29 8.82
CA GLY A 55 0.23 -10.90 9.94
C GLY A 55 -0.07 -10.23 11.27
N VAL A 56 0.50 -10.80 12.33
CA VAL A 56 0.42 -10.29 13.69
C VAL A 56 1.81 -10.13 14.28
N ALA A 57 1.99 -9.13 15.13
CA ALA A 57 3.26 -8.91 15.81
C ALA A 57 3.45 -9.94 16.93
N PRO A 58 4.62 -10.60 17.06
CA PRO A 58 4.82 -11.71 18.00
C PRO A 58 4.70 -11.32 19.46
N HIS A 59 4.89 -10.05 19.79
CA HIS A 59 5.07 -9.57 21.17
C HIS A 59 4.19 -8.38 21.56
N ALA A 60 3.34 -7.88 20.66
CA ALA A 60 2.48 -6.75 20.97
C ALA A 60 1.10 -7.24 21.41
N LEU A 61 0.84 -7.11 22.70
CA LEU A 61 -0.48 -7.29 23.30
C LEU A 61 -0.98 -5.90 23.67
N GLN A 62 -1.94 -5.37 22.93
CA GLN A 62 -2.73 -4.24 23.38
C GLN A 62 -3.99 -4.79 24.06
N ASP A 63 -4.19 -4.46 25.34
CA ASP A 63 -5.35 -4.88 26.13
C ASP A 63 -5.65 -6.39 26.14
N GLY A 64 -4.61 -7.23 25.99
CA GLY A 64 -4.75 -8.68 25.93
C GLY A 64 -5.16 -9.21 24.55
N ALA A 65 -5.32 -8.35 23.54
CA ALA A 65 -5.54 -8.73 22.15
C ALA A 65 -4.20 -8.72 21.38
N VAL A 66 -4.10 -9.59 20.38
CA VAL A 66 -2.94 -9.62 19.48
C VAL A 66 -3.05 -8.46 18.49
N ALA A 67 -2.05 -7.59 18.44
CA ALA A 67 -2.03 -6.47 17.50
C ALA A 67 -1.73 -6.95 16.06
N LEU A 68 -2.41 -6.36 15.08
CA LEU A 68 -2.08 -6.56 13.67
C LEU A 68 -0.68 -6.00 13.38
N LEU A 69 0.02 -6.62 12.44
CA LEU A 69 1.35 -6.16 12.03
C LEU A 69 1.38 -4.66 11.70
N GLY A 70 0.36 -4.16 10.99
CA GLY A 70 0.30 -2.77 10.59
C GLY A 70 0.17 -1.77 11.75
N GLU A 71 -0.48 -2.15 12.85
CA GLU A 71 -0.56 -1.30 14.06
C GLU A 71 0.83 -1.12 14.68
N VAL A 72 1.55 -2.23 14.85
CA VAL A 72 2.90 -2.20 15.43
C VAL A 72 3.92 -1.53 14.51
N LEU A 73 3.82 -1.76 13.19
CA LEU A 73 4.70 -1.10 12.22
C LEU A 73 4.54 0.42 12.23
N ALA A 74 3.32 0.93 12.45
CA ALA A 74 3.09 2.38 12.53
C ALA A 74 3.87 2.98 13.71
N ASP A 75 3.82 2.35 14.88
CA ASP A 75 4.57 2.78 16.08
C ASP A 75 6.09 2.65 15.88
N GLU A 76 6.56 1.51 15.40
CA GLU A 76 7.99 1.25 15.18
C GLU A 76 8.61 2.21 14.17
N LEU A 77 7.92 2.47 13.06
CA LEU A 77 8.38 3.42 12.04
C LEU A 77 8.38 4.87 12.56
N ALA A 78 7.41 5.24 13.40
CA ALA A 78 7.40 6.55 14.05
C ALA A 78 8.58 6.70 15.01
N ILE A 79 8.87 5.68 15.82
CA ILE A 79 10.06 5.66 16.71
C ILE A 79 11.35 5.84 15.92
N LEU A 80 11.54 5.13 14.80
CA LEU A 80 12.72 5.30 13.94
C LEU A 80 12.84 6.73 13.39
N GLY A 81 11.71 7.38 13.08
CA GLY A 81 11.69 8.79 12.69
C GLY A 81 12.10 9.72 13.83
N GLU A 82 11.62 9.50 15.05
CA GLU A 82 12.01 10.28 16.23
C GLU A 82 13.50 10.09 16.61
N LEU A 83 14.05 8.90 16.37
CA LEU A 83 15.47 8.60 16.54
C LEU A 83 16.37 9.19 15.44
N GLY A 84 15.78 9.75 14.38
CA GLY A 84 16.50 10.33 13.24
C GLY A 84 17.04 9.29 12.24
N GLU A 85 16.61 8.04 12.34
CA GLU A 85 16.95 6.99 11.37
C GLU A 85 16.10 7.07 10.11
N LEU A 86 14.86 7.60 10.21
CA LEU A 86 13.95 7.92 9.13
C LEU A 86 13.56 9.40 9.20
N PRO A 87 12.91 9.97 8.16
CA PRO A 87 12.32 11.31 8.25
C PRO A 87 11.28 11.42 9.37
N LEU A 88 11.13 12.62 9.94
CA LEU A 88 10.15 12.87 11.01
C LEU A 88 8.74 12.46 10.57
N PRO A 89 7.98 11.68 11.37
CA PRO A 89 6.69 11.11 10.97
C PRO A 89 5.69 12.15 10.44
N GLY A 90 5.59 13.31 11.08
CA GLY A 90 4.71 14.40 10.65
C GLY A 90 5.08 15.03 9.30
N THR A 91 6.19 14.64 8.68
CA THR A 91 6.61 15.04 7.33
C THR A 91 6.49 13.91 6.29
N VAL A 92 6.01 12.73 6.69
CA VAL A 92 5.89 11.55 5.84
C VAL A 92 4.43 11.29 5.51
N GLY A 93 4.12 11.17 4.21
CA GLY A 93 2.83 10.67 3.74
C GLY A 93 2.84 9.15 3.64
N VAL A 94 1.73 8.50 4.03
CA VAL A 94 1.60 7.05 3.99
C VAL A 94 0.64 6.60 2.88
N VAL A 95 1.05 5.61 2.09
CA VAL A 95 0.25 5.00 1.03
C VAL A 95 0.01 3.53 1.34
N LEU A 96 -1.25 3.14 1.55
CA LEU A 96 -1.66 1.76 1.84
C LEU A 96 -2.32 1.13 0.61
N ALA A 97 -1.74 0.04 0.09
CA ALA A 97 -2.29 -0.63 -1.10
C ALA A 97 -3.11 -1.91 -0.77
N GLY A 98 -3.64 -2.00 0.44
CA GLY A 98 -4.63 -3.01 0.86
C GLY A 98 -4.06 -4.29 1.44
N ASP A 99 -4.99 -5.18 1.85
CA ASP A 99 -4.77 -6.48 2.51
C ASP A 99 -3.94 -6.36 3.81
N LEU A 100 -4.54 -5.67 4.79
CA LEU A 100 -3.89 -5.31 6.05
C LEU A 100 -4.32 -6.20 7.23
N TYR A 101 -5.29 -7.12 7.03
CA TYR A 101 -5.87 -7.95 8.09
C TYR A 101 -5.20 -9.32 8.22
N SER A 102 -5.13 -9.82 9.44
CA SER A 102 -4.82 -11.20 9.79
C SER A 102 -5.67 -11.69 10.96
N GLU A 103 -5.97 -12.99 10.98
CA GLU A 103 -6.49 -13.63 12.19
C GLU A 103 -5.46 -13.60 13.32
N ALA A 104 -5.95 -13.52 14.57
CA ALA A 104 -5.12 -13.40 15.76
C ALA A 104 -4.05 -14.51 15.89
N ASN A 105 -4.35 -15.72 15.43
CA ASN A 105 -3.39 -16.84 15.44
C ASN A 105 -2.51 -16.89 14.19
N ALA A 106 -2.70 -15.98 13.24
CA ALA A 106 -1.99 -15.91 11.96
C ALA A 106 -1.90 -17.27 11.24
N ASN A 107 -2.97 -18.08 11.26
CA ASN A 107 -2.98 -19.43 10.71
C ASN A 107 -3.95 -19.59 9.53
N VAL A 108 -4.67 -18.52 9.14
CA VAL A 108 -5.61 -18.51 8.02
C VAL A 108 -5.10 -17.59 6.93
N ARG A 109 -4.71 -18.15 5.78
CA ARG A 109 -4.33 -17.35 4.61
C ARG A 109 -5.54 -16.63 4.03
N GLY A 110 -5.38 -15.34 3.73
CA GLY A 110 -6.45 -14.53 3.15
C GLY A 110 -7.65 -14.40 4.07
N ALA A 111 -7.43 -14.35 5.38
CA ALA A 111 -8.44 -13.98 6.35
C ALA A 111 -8.94 -12.56 6.06
N SER A 112 -10.23 -12.32 6.27
CA SER A 112 -10.84 -11.00 6.05
C SER A 112 -11.31 -10.41 7.36
N GLY A 113 -11.08 -9.12 7.58
CA GLY A 113 -11.50 -8.46 8.80
C GLY A 113 -11.30 -6.94 8.80
N ASP A 114 -11.59 -6.34 9.93
CA ASP A 114 -11.59 -4.89 10.13
C ASP A 114 -10.15 -4.36 10.25
N VAL A 115 -9.78 -3.45 9.36
CA VAL A 115 -8.44 -2.86 9.28
C VAL A 115 -8.40 -1.39 9.72
N ARG A 116 -9.50 -0.87 10.28
CA ARG A 116 -9.56 0.53 10.71
C ARG A 116 -8.49 0.89 11.74
N ALA A 117 -8.15 -0.05 12.63
CA ALA A 117 -7.10 0.15 13.62
C ALA A 117 -5.73 0.40 12.96
N VAL A 118 -5.38 -0.36 11.92
CA VAL A 118 -4.13 -0.15 11.17
C VAL A 118 -4.07 1.25 10.54
N TRP A 119 -5.13 1.66 9.84
CA TRP A 119 -5.19 3.00 9.24
C TRP A 119 -5.09 4.11 10.28
N GLN A 120 -5.73 3.91 11.44
CA GLN A 120 -5.71 4.88 12.54
C GLN A 120 -4.32 4.99 13.17
N ALA A 121 -3.63 3.87 13.39
CA ALA A 121 -2.27 3.86 13.91
C ALA A 121 -1.32 4.66 13.01
N PHE A 122 -1.39 4.48 11.69
CA PHE A 122 -0.62 5.33 10.78
C PHE A 122 -1.05 6.80 10.83
N ALA A 123 -2.35 7.09 10.89
CA ALA A 123 -2.84 8.47 10.91
C ALA A 123 -2.53 9.22 12.22
N GLU A 124 -2.26 8.52 13.31
CA GLU A 124 -1.85 9.09 14.60
C GLU A 124 -0.42 9.66 14.57
N HIS A 125 0.46 9.09 13.75
CA HIS A 125 1.86 9.46 13.70
C HIS A 125 2.25 10.25 12.46
N PHE A 126 1.67 9.90 11.31
CA PHE A 126 2.11 10.38 10.01
C PHE A 126 1.27 11.56 9.52
N ARG A 127 1.79 12.30 8.56
CA ARG A 127 1.19 13.52 8.03
C ARG A 127 -0.22 13.32 7.49
N TRP A 128 -0.41 12.27 6.71
CA TRP A 128 -1.68 11.78 6.16
C TRP A 128 -1.53 10.33 5.71
N VAL A 129 -2.66 9.64 5.61
CA VAL A 129 -2.76 8.26 5.12
C VAL A 129 -3.72 8.22 3.95
N VAL A 130 -3.25 7.75 2.79
CA VAL A 130 -4.06 7.56 1.59
C VAL A 130 -3.90 6.13 1.09
N GLY A 131 -4.92 5.60 0.45
CA GLY A 131 -4.79 4.27 -0.15
C GLY A 131 -6.13 3.63 -0.48
N VAL A 132 -6.09 2.33 -0.69
CA VAL A 132 -7.23 1.53 -1.11
C VAL A 132 -7.44 0.32 -0.21
N ALA A 133 -8.65 -0.21 -0.19
CA ALA A 133 -8.93 -1.51 0.42
C ALA A 133 -8.35 -2.65 -0.44
N GLY A 134 -7.83 -3.69 0.20
CA GLY A 134 -7.61 -4.98 -0.44
C GLY A 134 -8.89 -5.80 -0.57
N ASN A 135 -8.76 -7.03 -1.06
CA ASN A 135 -9.93 -7.91 -1.16
C ASN A 135 -10.25 -8.65 0.16
N HIS A 136 -9.42 -8.48 1.17
CA HIS A 136 -9.61 -9.05 2.51
C HIS A 136 -9.91 -7.99 3.58
N ASP A 137 -9.90 -6.71 3.23
CA ASP A 137 -10.11 -5.61 4.15
C ASP A 137 -11.60 -5.29 4.34
N THR A 138 -12.01 -5.05 5.57
CA THR A 138 -13.31 -4.46 5.90
C THR A 138 -13.14 -3.24 6.80
N PHE A 139 -14.16 -2.39 6.86
CA PHE A 139 -14.13 -1.14 7.64
C PHE A 139 -15.34 -1.06 8.59
N GLY A 140 -15.72 -2.22 9.15
CA GLY A 140 -16.94 -2.35 9.95
C GLY A 140 -18.20 -2.39 9.09
N GLY A 141 -19.35 -2.05 9.66
CA GLY A 141 -20.60 -1.93 8.92
C GLY A 141 -20.65 -0.65 8.06
N ALA A 142 -21.63 -0.55 7.15
CA ALA A 142 -21.74 0.57 6.19
C ALA A 142 -21.71 1.97 6.84
N ARG A 143 -22.36 2.14 8.01
CA ARG A 143 -22.33 3.41 8.75
C ARG A 143 -20.96 3.72 9.36
N GLU A 144 -20.25 2.69 9.78
CA GLU A 144 -18.91 2.83 10.35
C GLU A 144 -17.89 3.16 9.27
N GLN A 145 -18.00 2.55 8.11
CA GLN A 145 -17.16 2.87 6.95
C GLN A 145 -17.34 4.33 6.51
N VAL A 146 -18.57 4.83 6.42
CA VAL A 146 -18.83 6.25 6.10
C VAL A 146 -18.19 7.19 7.13
N ARG A 147 -18.31 6.87 8.42
CA ARG A 147 -17.67 7.68 9.48
C ARG A 147 -16.14 7.59 9.41
N PHE A 148 -15.62 6.44 9.06
CA PHE A 148 -14.18 6.22 8.90
C PHE A 148 -13.61 7.07 7.76
N GLN A 149 -14.27 7.10 6.61
CA GLN A 149 -13.87 7.91 5.45
C GLN A 149 -13.90 9.43 5.71
N GLN A 150 -14.65 9.87 6.72
CA GLN A 150 -14.73 11.28 7.12
C GLN A 150 -13.65 11.68 8.16
N ARG A 151 -12.78 10.77 8.58
CA ARG A 151 -11.73 11.10 9.55
C ARG A 151 -10.67 11.99 8.92
N PRO A 152 -10.27 13.09 9.60
CA PRO A 152 -9.18 13.93 9.15
C PRO A 152 -7.87 13.12 8.96
N GLY A 153 -7.13 13.42 7.90
CA GLY A 153 -5.85 12.76 7.63
C GLY A 153 -5.96 11.35 7.03
N ILE A 154 -7.18 10.79 6.84
CA ILE A 154 -7.41 9.48 6.22
C ILE A 154 -8.17 9.65 4.90
N HIS A 155 -7.61 9.10 3.81
CA HIS A 155 -8.17 9.14 2.47
C HIS A 155 -8.30 7.72 1.91
N LEU A 156 -9.39 7.02 2.23
CA LEU A 156 -9.71 5.71 1.67
C LEU A 156 -10.37 5.91 0.30
N LEU A 157 -9.62 5.59 -0.77
CA LEU A 157 -10.01 5.82 -2.16
C LEU A 157 -10.67 4.59 -2.78
N ASP A 158 -11.65 4.85 -3.64
CA ASP A 158 -12.28 3.82 -4.45
C ASP A 158 -12.90 4.40 -5.74
N GLY A 159 -12.07 4.95 -6.60
CA GLY A 159 -12.42 5.60 -7.86
C GLY A 159 -12.23 7.12 -7.84
N GLU A 160 -11.82 7.69 -6.72
CA GLU A 160 -11.55 9.11 -6.57
C GLU A 160 -10.07 9.45 -6.74
N VAL A 161 -9.79 10.73 -6.96
CA VAL A 161 -8.46 11.35 -6.90
C VAL A 161 -8.49 12.46 -5.85
N VAL A 162 -7.51 12.46 -4.96
CA VAL A 162 -7.31 13.52 -3.98
C VAL A 162 -6.02 14.28 -4.27
N ASP A 163 -6.00 15.56 -3.96
CA ASP A 163 -4.79 16.38 -4.00
C ASP A 163 -4.25 16.50 -2.57
N LEU A 164 -3.06 16.00 -2.35
CA LEU A 164 -2.34 16.03 -1.09
C LEU A 164 -1.13 16.95 -1.23
N GLU A 165 -1.38 18.25 -1.03
CA GLU A 165 -0.34 19.29 -1.05
C GLU A 165 0.35 19.40 -2.42
N GLY A 166 -0.38 19.16 -3.50
CA GLY A 166 0.12 19.17 -4.87
C GLY A 166 0.49 17.79 -5.42
N LEU A 167 0.43 16.73 -4.62
CA LEU A 167 0.53 15.34 -5.09
C LEU A 167 -0.87 14.77 -5.34
N ARG A 168 -1.19 14.48 -6.58
CA ARG A 168 -2.48 13.90 -6.96
C ARG A 168 -2.43 12.38 -6.85
N VAL A 169 -3.18 11.83 -5.90
CA VAL A 169 -3.24 10.39 -5.66
C VAL A 169 -4.63 9.87 -6.02
N GLY A 170 -4.69 8.94 -6.96
CA GLY A 170 -5.91 8.22 -7.32
C GLY A 170 -5.88 6.79 -6.81
N GLY A 171 -7.05 6.17 -6.60
CA GLY A 171 -7.08 4.80 -6.13
C GLY A 171 -8.31 4.01 -6.54
N VAL A 172 -8.12 2.69 -6.79
CA VAL A 172 -9.21 1.72 -7.00
C VAL A 172 -8.92 0.48 -6.17
N GLY A 173 -9.81 0.19 -5.22
CA GLY A 173 -9.67 -0.92 -4.29
C GLY A 173 -10.13 -2.26 -4.82
N GLY A 174 -9.81 -3.32 -4.07
CA GLY A 174 -10.21 -4.69 -4.37
C GLY A 174 -9.53 -5.30 -5.59
N ILE A 175 -10.12 -6.35 -6.13
CA ILE A 175 -9.59 -7.10 -7.29
C ILE A 175 -10.67 -7.39 -8.33
N ILE A 176 -10.26 -7.69 -9.55
CA ILE A 176 -11.13 -8.25 -10.59
C ILE A 176 -11.48 -9.69 -10.22
N GLY A 177 -12.76 -10.02 -10.19
CA GLY A 177 -13.22 -11.37 -9.86
C GLY A 177 -14.74 -11.48 -9.75
N ASN A 178 -15.21 -12.55 -9.09
CA ASN A 178 -16.63 -12.75 -8.87
C ASN A 178 -17.20 -11.70 -7.91
N PRO A 179 -18.14 -10.83 -8.35
CA PRO A 179 -18.68 -9.74 -7.54
C PRO A 179 -19.55 -10.19 -6.34
N ASP A 180 -19.94 -11.49 -6.29
CA ASP A 180 -20.64 -12.05 -5.13
C ASP A 180 -19.72 -12.22 -3.91
N LYS A 181 -18.41 -12.07 -4.10
CA LYS A 181 -17.41 -12.10 -3.03
C LYS A 181 -16.98 -10.70 -2.66
N ALA A 182 -16.87 -10.43 -1.35
CA ALA A 182 -16.40 -9.14 -0.85
C ALA A 182 -15.04 -8.75 -1.45
N GLY A 183 -14.80 -7.47 -1.65
CA GLY A 183 -13.56 -6.93 -2.20
C GLY A 183 -13.28 -7.29 -3.66
N ARG A 184 -14.29 -7.82 -4.41
CA ARG A 184 -14.15 -8.20 -5.83
C ARG A 184 -15.18 -7.52 -6.69
N ARG A 185 -14.78 -7.21 -7.94
CA ARG A 185 -15.65 -6.61 -8.97
C ARG A 185 -15.49 -7.32 -10.29
N GLY A 186 -16.57 -7.31 -11.07
CA GLY A 186 -16.49 -7.72 -12.48
C GLY A 186 -15.49 -6.84 -13.24
N GLU A 187 -14.80 -7.42 -14.20
CA GLU A 187 -13.77 -6.74 -15.01
C GLU A 187 -14.26 -5.41 -15.62
N THR A 188 -15.42 -5.42 -16.23
CA THR A 188 -16.02 -4.20 -16.85
C THR A 188 -16.20 -3.06 -15.85
N ASP A 189 -16.67 -3.37 -14.64
CA ASP A 189 -16.91 -2.35 -13.61
C ASP A 189 -15.60 -1.84 -13.02
N PHE A 190 -14.64 -2.73 -12.78
CA PHE A 190 -13.31 -2.36 -12.31
C PHE A 190 -12.61 -1.44 -13.32
N LEU A 191 -12.58 -1.82 -14.61
CA LEU A 191 -11.93 -1.04 -15.65
C LEU A 191 -12.64 0.30 -15.91
N ARG A 192 -13.97 0.36 -15.80
CA ARG A 192 -14.70 1.63 -15.89
C ARG A 192 -14.28 2.61 -14.82
N GLN A 193 -14.13 2.14 -13.58
CA GLN A 193 -13.68 2.96 -12.45
C GLN A 193 -12.21 3.36 -12.60
N LEU A 194 -11.35 2.43 -12.98
CA LEU A 194 -9.94 2.69 -13.28
C LEU A 194 -9.77 3.76 -14.36
N ASP A 195 -10.50 3.64 -15.47
CA ASP A 195 -10.46 4.61 -16.57
C ASP A 195 -10.98 6.00 -16.14
N ALA A 196 -12.00 6.04 -15.28
CA ALA A 196 -12.48 7.30 -14.71
C ALA A 196 -11.41 7.98 -13.86
N THR A 197 -10.78 7.24 -12.94
CA THR A 197 -9.68 7.72 -12.10
C THR A 197 -8.50 8.21 -12.95
N LEU A 198 -8.13 7.47 -13.99
CA LEU A 198 -7.03 7.84 -14.89
C LEU A 198 -7.29 9.09 -15.72
N ARG A 199 -8.57 9.44 -16.04
CA ARG A 199 -8.90 10.70 -16.73
C ARG A 199 -8.58 11.93 -15.87
N GLU A 200 -8.58 11.79 -14.57
CA GLU A 200 -8.20 12.86 -13.64
C GLU A 200 -6.69 13.05 -13.50
N THR A 201 -5.88 12.30 -14.27
CA THR A 201 -4.42 12.44 -14.37
C THR A 201 -3.70 12.43 -13.01
N PRO A 202 -3.82 11.36 -12.21
CA PRO A 202 -3.07 11.25 -10.96
C PRO A 202 -1.57 11.11 -11.22
N ASP A 203 -0.74 11.59 -10.28
CA ASP A 203 0.71 11.35 -10.25
C ASP A 203 1.03 9.95 -9.74
N VAL A 204 0.25 9.50 -8.76
CA VAL A 204 0.30 8.17 -8.16
C VAL A 204 -1.06 7.51 -8.27
N LEU A 205 -1.10 6.30 -8.78
CA LEU A 205 -2.27 5.45 -8.81
C LEU A 205 -2.08 4.27 -7.87
N VAL A 206 -2.93 4.16 -6.85
CA VAL A 206 -2.90 3.07 -5.90
C VAL A 206 -3.94 2.02 -6.28
N LEU A 207 -3.48 0.80 -6.48
CA LEU A 207 -4.31 -0.36 -6.78
C LEU A 207 -3.96 -1.49 -5.81
N HIS A 208 -4.96 -2.27 -5.35
CA HIS A 208 -4.58 -3.49 -4.65
C HIS A 208 -4.11 -4.54 -5.66
N GLN A 209 -4.91 -4.89 -6.65
CA GLN A 209 -4.47 -5.73 -7.77
C GLN A 209 -3.75 -4.90 -8.82
N GLY A 210 -2.45 -5.15 -8.99
CA GLY A 210 -1.64 -4.45 -9.97
C GLY A 210 -1.66 -5.06 -11.38
N PRO A 211 -1.02 -4.36 -12.34
CA PRO A 211 -0.76 -4.90 -13.67
C PRO A 211 0.27 -6.02 -13.62
N ASP A 212 0.27 -6.90 -14.61
CA ASP A 212 1.40 -7.77 -14.91
C ASP A 212 2.50 -7.01 -15.70
N VAL A 213 3.63 -7.68 -15.92
CA VAL A 213 4.68 -7.21 -16.84
C VAL A 213 4.88 -8.29 -17.91
N GLU A 214 4.45 -7.98 -19.12
CA GLU A 214 4.47 -8.93 -20.23
C GLU A 214 5.86 -9.50 -20.50
N GLY A 215 5.93 -10.80 -20.76
CA GLY A 215 7.20 -11.51 -21.03
C GLY A 215 8.05 -11.77 -19.78
N THR A 216 7.57 -11.47 -18.59
CA THR A 216 8.27 -11.67 -17.31
C THR A 216 7.52 -12.62 -16.38
N ARG A 217 8.08 -12.85 -15.17
CA ARG A 217 7.42 -13.58 -14.08
C ARG A 217 6.65 -12.65 -13.11
N LEU A 218 6.62 -11.35 -13.38
CA LEU A 218 5.94 -10.36 -12.54
C LEU A 218 4.44 -10.42 -12.79
N ARG A 219 3.73 -11.12 -11.91
CA ARG A 219 2.32 -11.46 -12.06
C ARG A 219 1.41 -10.26 -11.74
N GLY A 220 0.26 -10.21 -12.42
CA GLY A 220 -0.77 -9.22 -12.23
C GLY A 220 -1.88 -9.39 -13.26
N SER A 221 -2.59 -8.31 -13.55
CA SER A 221 -3.70 -8.30 -14.50
C SER A 221 -3.27 -7.69 -15.84
N PRO A 222 -3.36 -8.43 -16.97
CA PRO A 222 -3.05 -7.88 -18.29
C PRO A 222 -4.00 -6.75 -18.69
N VAL A 223 -5.28 -6.81 -18.33
CA VAL A 223 -6.25 -5.76 -18.68
C VAL A 223 -5.98 -4.45 -17.89
N ILE A 224 -5.47 -4.55 -16.63
CA ILE A 224 -5.01 -3.38 -15.89
C ILE A 224 -3.73 -2.83 -16.55
N ARG A 225 -2.78 -3.68 -16.97
CA ARG A 225 -1.59 -3.25 -17.70
C ARG A 225 -1.96 -2.45 -18.97
N GLU A 226 -2.89 -2.96 -19.77
CA GLU A 226 -3.35 -2.27 -20.99
C GLU A 226 -3.90 -0.87 -20.71
N SER A 227 -4.62 -0.69 -19.57
CA SER A 227 -5.17 0.60 -19.17
C SER A 227 -4.09 1.60 -18.72
N VAL A 228 -3.03 1.14 -18.03
CA VAL A 228 -2.04 2.03 -17.41
C VAL A 228 -0.77 2.23 -18.25
N GLN A 229 -0.36 1.28 -19.08
CA GLN A 229 0.96 1.24 -19.71
C GLN A 229 1.30 2.43 -20.63
N ARG A 230 0.31 3.20 -21.10
CA ARG A 230 0.49 4.33 -22.02
C ARG A 230 0.56 5.69 -21.31
N ARG A 231 0.79 5.69 -20.00
CA ARG A 231 0.78 6.88 -19.16
C ARG A 231 2.20 7.24 -18.72
N ALA A 232 2.91 8.02 -19.53
CA ALA A 232 4.19 8.59 -19.11
C ALA A 232 4.01 9.37 -17.79
N ASN A 233 4.99 9.26 -16.88
CA ASN A 233 5.01 9.94 -15.58
C ASN A 233 3.97 9.46 -14.53
N LEU A 234 3.29 8.34 -14.77
CA LEU A 234 2.44 7.70 -13.78
C LEU A 234 3.27 6.71 -12.96
N LEU A 235 3.17 6.78 -11.64
CA LEU A 235 3.59 5.72 -10.72
C LEU A 235 2.37 4.91 -10.29
N VAL A 236 2.34 3.62 -10.61
CA VAL A 236 1.35 2.66 -10.08
C VAL A 236 1.95 1.99 -8.86
N VAL A 237 1.26 2.05 -7.72
CA VAL A 237 1.58 1.33 -6.49
C VAL A 237 0.59 0.18 -6.35
N CYS A 238 1.07 -1.04 -6.09
CA CYS A 238 0.19 -2.20 -5.96
C CYS A 238 0.74 -3.29 -5.02
N GLY A 239 -0.15 -4.21 -4.61
CA GLY A 239 0.14 -5.41 -3.82
C GLY A 239 -0.43 -6.67 -4.47
N HIS A 240 -1.06 -7.54 -3.65
CA HIS A 240 -1.84 -8.73 -4.00
C HIS A 240 -1.05 -9.89 -4.63
N ALA A 241 -0.07 -9.63 -5.47
CA ALA A 241 0.75 -10.64 -6.13
C ALA A 241 2.22 -10.33 -5.90
N HIS A 242 2.91 -11.19 -5.20
CA HIS A 242 4.32 -10.96 -4.84
C HIS A 242 5.24 -10.91 -6.05
N TRP A 243 6.09 -9.87 -6.10
CA TRP A 243 7.18 -9.72 -7.07
C TRP A 243 8.54 -9.82 -6.37
N GLU A 244 9.45 -10.62 -6.92
CA GLU A 244 10.84 -10.67 -6.43
C GLU A 244 11.54 -9.31 -6.63
N THR A 245 11.37 -8.71 -7.82
CA THR A 245 11.86 -7.36 -8.12
C THR A 245 10.70 -6.37 -7.98
N PRO A 246 10.73 -5.46 -6.99
CA PRO A 246 9.57 -4.64 -6.65
C PRO A 246 9.25 -3.54 -7.67
N LEU A 247 10.20 -3.11 -8.49
CA LEU A 247 10.03 -2.01 -9.44
C LEU A 247 10.15 -2.49 -10.88
N ALA A 248 9.18 -2.14 -11.72
CA ALA A 248 9.24 -2.34 -13.17
C ALA A 248 8.80 -1.08 -13.92
N THR A 249 9.26 -0.95 -15.16
CA THR A 249 8.79 0.11 -16.07
C THR A 249 8.10 -0.53 -17.27
N LEU A 250 6.86 -0.17 -17.52
CA LEU A 250 6.07 -0.60 -18.66
C LEU A 250 6.51 0.12 -19.95
N PRO A 251 6.24 -0.44 -21.14
CA PRO A 251 6.74 0.11 -22.41
C PRO A 251 6.42 1.59 -22.65
N GLY A 252 5.28 2.10 -22.14
CA GLY A 252 4.88 3.52 -22.26
C GLY A 252 5.50 4.46 -21.22
N GLY A 253 6.40 3.98 -20.35
CA GLY A 253 7.08 4.78 -19.33
C GLY A 253 6.40 4.80 -17.95
N THR A 254 5.22 4.20 -17.80
CA THR A 254 4.58 3.98 -16.50
C THR A 254 5.48 3.11 -15.63
N GLN A 255 5.76 3.56 -14.41
CA GLN A 255 6.44 2.74 -13.42
C GLN A 255 5.42 2.01 -12.54
N VAL A 256 5.73 0.76 -12.19
CA VAL A 256 4.93 -0.06 -11.28
C VAL A 256 5.79 -0.44 -10.10
N LEU A 257 5.41 0.01 -8.91
CA LEU A 257 6.01 -0.38 -7.64
C LEU A 257 5.10 -1.38 -6.95
N ASN A 258 5.54 -2.62 -6.88
CA ASN A 258 4.86 -3.66 -6.12
C ASN A 258 5.39 -3.71 -4.70
N VAL A 259 4.50 -3.50 -3.73
CA VAL A 259 4.82 -3.46 -2.30
C VAL A 259 4.16 -4.61 -1.52
N ASP A 260 3.80 -5.71 -2.20
CA ASP A 260 3.31 -6.92 -1.53
C ASP A 260 4.30 -7.40 -0.47
N SER A 261 3.85 -7.47 0.78
CA SER A 261 4.60 -7.92 1.96
C SER A 261 5.93 -7.16 2.19
N ARG A 262 5.95 -5.86 1.88
CA ARG A 262 7.08 -4.96 2.14
C ARG A 262 6.65 -3.51 2.29
N ALA A 263 7.54 -2.70 2.87
CA ALA A 263 7.46 -1.26 2.86
C ALA A 263 8.57 -0.67 1.97
N VAL A 264 8.28 0.47 1.35
CA VAL A 264 9.25 1.27 0.61
C VAL A 264 9.15 2.72 1.07
N LEU A 265 10.25 3.30 1.52
CA LEU A 265 10.36 4.72 1.83
C LEU A 265 10.97 5.44 0.63
N LEU A 266 10.21 6.34 0.03
CA LEU A 266 10.61 7.13 -1.14
C LEU A 266 10.92 8.57 -0.71
N GLU A 267 12.16 8.98 -0.81
CA GLU A 267 12.63 10.32 -0.46
C GLU A 267 12.90 11.14 -1.74
N ARG A 268 12.85 12.46 -1.66
CA ARG A 268 13.24 13.32 -2.78
C ARG A 268 14.73 13.15 -3.08
N ALA A 269 15.10 12.92 -4.34
CA ALA A 269 16.51 12.89 -4.73
C ALA A 269 17.18 14.24 -4.41
N LYS A 270 18.37 14.18 -3.83
CA LYS A 270 19.18 15.40 -3.63
C LYS A 270 19.59 15.94 -4.99
N PRO A 271 19.56 17.27 -5.19
CA PRO A 271 20.11 17.86 -6.40
C PRO A 271 21.55 17.37 -6.59
N SER A 272 21.89 16.98 -7.83
CA SER A 272 23.29 16.70 -8.17
C SER A 272 24.12 17.95 -7.92
N ALA A 273 25.17 17.82 -7.10
CA ALA A 273 26.08 18.91 -6.79
C ALA A 273 26.89 19.35 -8.04
#